data_c86eece2e179392fa5bb4a2d047e3f76
#
_entry.id   c86eece2e179392fa5bb4a2d047e3f76
#
_cell.length_a   1.000
_cell.length_b   1.000
_cell.length_c   1.000
_cell.angle_alpha   90.00
_cell.angle_beta   90.00
_cell.angle_gamma   90.00
#
_symmetry.space_group_name_H-M   'P 1'
#
loop_
_entity.id
_entity.type
_entity.pdbx_description
1 polymer ?
#
loop_
_entity_poly.entity_id
_entity_poly.type
_entity_poly.pdbx_seq_one_letter_code
_entity_poly.pdbx_strand_id
1 'polypeptide(L)'
;MIARLWKTGLKPGRLAAYEAFAREISLPMFRDQDGFLGCVMSRHDDRALVLTFWRDAAAVEALKRSPSYQATVDRILAADLLAGEQSTEVSDVHLLALDRLG
;
A
#
# COMPACT_ATOMS: atom_id res chain seq x y z
N MET A 1 -10.81 13.53 -1.39
CA MET A 1 -9.66 12.61 -1.45
C MET A 1 -9.60 11.78 -0.19
N ILE A 2 -9.37 10.49 -0.34
CA ILE A 2 -9.29 9.55 0.78
C ILE A 2 -7.85 9.05 0.88
N ALA A 3 -7.34 8.92 2.09
CA ALA A 3 -6.07 8.26 2.38
C ALA A 3 -6.34 6.89 3.00
N ARG A 4 -5.65 5.88 2.52
CA ARG A 4 -5.69 4.53 3.08
C ARG A 4 -4.29 4.16 3.53
N LEU A 5 -4.13 3.93 4.83
CA LEU A 5 -2.85 3.60 5.44
C LEU A 5 -2.83 2.13 5.82
N TRP A 6 -1.93 1.38 5.21
CA TRP A 6 -1.67 -0.02 5.55
C TRP A 6 -0.32 -0.13 6.24
N LYS A 7 -0.29 -0.87 7.34
CA LYS A 7 0.93 -1.08 8.13
C LYS A 7 1.16 -2.55 8.37
N THR A 8 2.42 -2.94 8.42
CA THR A 8 2.81 -4.32 8.69
C THR A 8 4.19 -4.38 9.32
N GLY A 9 4.49 -5.50 9.99
CA GLY A 9 5.86 -5.86 10.29
C GLY A 9 6.47 -6.64 9.13
N LEU A 10 7.78 -6.72 9.10
CA LEU A 10 8.54 -7.45 8.09
C LEU A 10 9.42 -8.49 8.78
N LYS A 11 9.59 -9.64 8.15
CA LYS A 11 10.47 -10.68 8.68
C LYS A 11 11.93 -10.28 8.53
N PRO A 12 12.79 -10.59 9.52
CA PRO A 12 14.21 -10.33 9.40
C PRO A 12 14.82 -10.98 8.14
N GLY A 13 15.69 -10.23 7.47
CA GLY A 13 16.32 -10.72 6.25
C GLY A 13 15.46 -10.65 5.00
N ARG A 14 14.22 -10.15 5.11
CA ARG A 14 13.28 -10.07 3.98
C ARG A 14 13.03 -8.64 3.51
N LEU A 15 13.77 -7.66 4.02
CA LEU A 15 13.48 -6.24 3.75
C LEU A 15 13.68 -5.89 2.28
N ALA A 16 14.77 -6.33 1.67
CA ALA A 16 15.03 -6.07 0.25
C ALA A 16 14.00 -6.74 -0.65
N ALA A 17 13.60 -7.98 -0.33
CA ALA A 17 12.57 -8.69 -1.07
C ALA A 17 11.21 -7.98 -0.96
N TYR A 18 10.88 -7.45 0.23
CA TYR A 18 9.66 -6.66 0.40
C TYR A 18 9.68 -5.39 -0.46
N GLU A 19 10.77 -4.65 -0.45
CA GLU A 19 10.88 -3.41 -1.23
C GLU A 19 10.79 -3.69 -2.73
N ALA A 20 11.38 -4.79 -3.19
CA ALA A 20 11.25 -5.21 -4.58
C ALA A 20 9.80 -5.57 -4.93
N PHE A 21 9.11 -6.30 -4.06
CA PHE A 21 7.69 -6.63 -4.24
C PHE A 21 6.84 -5.37 -4.33
N ALA A 22 7.07 -4.41 -3.43
CA ALA A 22 6.33 -3.15 -3.41
C ALA A 22 6.50 -2.38 -4.72
N ARG A 23 7.73 -2.28 -5.22
CA ARG A 23 8.03 -1.54 -6.44
C ARG A 23 7.56 -2.26 -7.69
N GLU A 24 7.76 -3.56 -7.78
CA GLU A 24 7.56 -4.32 -9.02
C GLU A 24 6.18 -4.93 -9.16
N ILE A 25 5.48 -5.16 -8.05
CA ILE A 25 4.18 -5.84 -8.04
C ILE A 25 3.08 -4.95 -7.49
N SER A 26 3.25 -4.42 -6.26
CA SER A 26 2.19 -3.64 -5.62
C SER A 26 1.92 -2.32 -6.33
N LEU A 27 2.96 -1.57 -6.67
CA LEU A 27 2.78 -0.26 -7.29
C LEU A 27 2.08 -0.34 -8.64
N PRO A 28 2.48 -1.22 -9.59
CA PRO A 28 1.73 -1.36 -10.84
C PRO A 28 0.28 -1.77 -10.62
N MET A 29 0.02 -2.65 -9.66
CA MET A 29 -1.35 -3.07 -9.32
C MET A 29 -2.18 -1.88 -8.86
N PHE A 30 -1.65 -1.03 -7.97
CA PHE A 30 -2.36 0.16 -7.51
C PHE A 30 -2.61 1.13 -8.66
N ARG A 31 -1.64 1.34 -9.53
CA ARG A 31 -1.78 2.25 -10.68
C ARG A 31 -2.88 1.84 -11.64
N ASP A 32 -3.20 0.57 -11.71
CA ASP A 32 -4.27 0.05 -12.57
C ASP A 32 -5.66 0.19 -11.93
N GLN A 33 -5.76 0.60 -10.66
CA GLN A 33 -7.05 0.76 -10.00
C GLN A 33 -7.69 2.10 -10.36
N ASP A 34 -8.97 2.07 -10.69
CA ASP A 34 -9.74 3.29 -10.93
C ASP A 34 -9.80 4.12 -9.64
N GLY A 35 -9.50 5.42 -9.77
CA GLY A 35 -9.51 6.33 -8.63
C GLY A 35 -8.22 6.38 -7.82
N PHE A 36 -7.20 5.60 -8.17
CA PHE A 36 -5.90 5.73 -7.54
C PHE A 36 -5.24 7.05 -7.92
N LEU A 37 -4.75 7.80 -6.93
CA LEU A 37 -4.14 9.12 -7.16
C LEU A 37 -2.64 9.14 -6.89
N GLY A 38 -2.15 8.29 -6.00
CA GLY A 38 -0.74 8.26 -5.65
C GLY A 38 -0.48 7.50 -4.38
N CYS A 39 0.79 7.34 -4.02
CA CYS A 39 1.14 6.63 -2.80
C CYS A 39 2.47 7.09 -2.23
N VAL A 40 2.64 6.79 -0.96
CA VAL A 40 3.92 6.83 -0.27
C VAL A 40 4.14 5.45 0.34
N MET A 41 5.28 4.85 0.06
CA MET A 41 5.69 3.59 0.67
C MET A 41 6.95 3.86 1.47
N SER A 42 6.93 3.56 2.76
CA SER A 42 8.08 3.82 3.62
C SER A 42 8.29 2.68 4.60
N ARG A 43 9.48 2.62 5.12
CA ARG A 43 9.91 1.58 6.05
C ARG A 43 10.84 2.18 7.10
N HIS A 44 10.66 1.74 8.33
CA HIS A 44 11.60 1.99 9.43
C HIS A 44 11.94 0.65 10.05
N ASP A 45 13.18 0.20 9.89
CA ASP A 45 13.64 -1.13 10.31
C ASP A 45 12.73 -2.23 9.77
N ASP A 46 12.08 -2.99 10.65
CA ASP A 46 11.19 -4.11 10.30
C ASP A 46 9.70 -3.71 10.26
N ARG A 47 9.43 -2.40 10.18
CA ARG A 47 8.07 -1.86 10.10
C ARG A 47 7.89 -1.13 8.78
N ALA A 48 6.83 -1.46 8.07
CA ALA A 48 6.51 -0.86 6.78
C ALA A 48 5.14 -0.23 6.77
N LEU A 49 4.98 0.84 6.01
CA LEU A 49 3.67 1.41 5.75
C LEU A 49 3.50 1.71 4.26
N VAL A 50 2.26 1.61 3.82
CA VAL A 50 1.83 1.98 2.47
C VAL A 50 0.66 2.93 2.60
N LEU A 51 0.87 4.19 2.24
CA LEU A 51 -0.16 5.23 2.25
C LEU A 51 -0.59 5.45 0.81
N THR A 52 -1.85 5.14 0.50
CA THR A 52 -2.40 5.33 -0.84
C THR A 52 -3.48 6.39 -0.81
N PHE A 53 -3.54 7.17 -1.89
CA PHE A 53 -4.51 8.25 -2.04
C PHE A 53 -5.53 7.90 -3.11
N TRP A 54 -6.81 8.17 -2.84
CA TRP A 54 -7.93 7.74 -3.67
C TRP A 54 -8.89 8.90 -3.91
N ARG A 55 -9.50 8.88 -5.08
CA ARG A 55 -10.44 9.93 -5.49
C ARG A 55 -11.59 10.11 -4.50
N ASP A 56 -12.16 8.99 -4.04
CA ASP A 56 -13.33 8.99 -3.15
C ASP A 56 -13.46 7.64 -2.42
N ALA A 57 -14.45 7.55 -1.53
CA ALA A 57 -14.71 6.33 -0.78
C ALA A 57 -15.13 5.16 -1.69
N ALA A 58 -15.82 5.45 -2.79
CA ALA A 58 -16.24 4.40 -3.74
C ALA A 58 -15.03 3.73 -4.39
N ALA A 59 -13.96 4.47 -4.67
CA ALA A 59 -12.72 3.91 -5.21
C ALA A 59 -12.06 2.96 -4.21
N VAL A 60 -12.06 3.29 -2.92
CA VAL A 60 -11.53 2.42 -1.86
C VAL A 60 -12.36 1.14 -1.75
N GLU A 61 -13.68 1.25 -1.82
CA GLU A 61 -14.56 0.07 -1.80
C GLU A 61 -14.35 -0.81 -3.04
N ALA A 62 -14.14 -0.20 -4.21
CA ALA A 62 -13.85 -0.94 -5.43
C ALA A 62 -12.51 -1.68 -5.33
N LEU A 63 -11.50 -1.07 -4.69
CA LEU A 63 -10.21 -1.73 -4.45
C LEU A 63 -10.41 -3.05 -3.70
N LYS A 64 -11.21 -3.04 -2.64
CA LYS A 64 -11.43 -4.23 -1.81
C LYS A 64 -12.00 -5.40 -2.61
N ARG A 65 -12.75 -5.11 -3.67
CA ARG A 65 -13.39 -6.12 -4.52
C ARG A 65 -12.60 -6.44 -5.78
N SER A 66 -11.47 -5.75 -5.99
CA SER A 66 -10.66 -5.93 -7.20
C SER A 66 -9.96 -7.28 -7.19
N PRO A 67 -10.13 -8.12 -8.24
CA PRO A 67 -9.42 -9.39 -8.34
C PRO A 67 -7.90 -9.22 -8.36
N SER A 68 -7.38 -8.19 -9.02
CA SER A 68 -5.94 -7.94 -9.06
C SER A 68 -5.38 -7.55 -7.71
N TYR A 69 -6.15 -6.79 -6.92
CA TYR A 69 -5.74 -6.47 -5.55
C TYR A 69 -5.71 -7.74 -4.68
N GLN A 70 -6.76 -8.55 -4.74
CA GLN A 70 -6.83 -9.79 -3.97
C GLN A 70 -5.71 -10.76 -4.35
N ALA A 71 -5.40 -10.86 -5.65
CA ALA A 71 -4.30 -11.69 -6.12
C ALA A 71 -2.94 -11.18 -5.60
N THR A 72 -2.77 -9.86 -5.53
CA THR A 72 -1.54 -9.26 -4.99
C THR A 72 -1.40 -9.55 -3.48
N VAL A 73 -2.50 -9.45 -2.73
CA VAL A 73 -2.51 -9.82 -1.30
C VAL A 73 -2.11 -11.29 -1.12
N ASP A 74 -2.68 -12.18 -1.91
CA ASP A 74 -2.34 -13.60 -1.85
C ASP A 74 -0.85 -13.83 -2.15
N ARG A 75 -0.32 -13.11 -3.12
CA ARG A 75 1.11 -13.24 -3.50
C ARG A 75 2.04 -12.75 -2.40
N ILE A 76 1.73 -11.62 -1.74
CA ILE A 76 2.60 -11.11 -0.68
C ILE A 76 2.58 -12.04 0.54
N LEU A 77 1.43 -12.62 0.85
CA LEU A 77 1.32 -13.58 1.94
C LEU A 77 2.09 -14.87 1.61
N ALA A 78 1.97 -15.36 0.38
CA ALA A 78 2.68 -16.57 -0.06
C ALA A 78 4.20 -16.37 -0.11
N ALA A 79 4.67 -15.14 -0.31
CA ALA A 79 6.10 -14.82 -0.37
C ALA A 79 6.76 -14.85 1.03
N ASP A 80 5.96 -14.94 2.09
CA ASP A 80 6.45 -15.06 3.47
C ASP A 80 7.36 -13.88 3.88
N LEU A 81 6.93 -12.67 3.57
CA LEU A 81 7.68 -11.45 3.84
C LEU A 81 7.23 -10.74 5.12
N LEU A 82 5.98 -10.95 5.52
CA LEU A 82 5.34 -10.16 6.56
C LEU A 82 5.42 -10.84 7.92
N ALA A 83 5.47 -10.02 8.99
CA ALA A 83 5.49 -10.47 10.36
C ALA A 83 4.43 -9.71 11.17
N GLY A 84 3.79 -10.42 12.10
CA GLY A 84 2.76 -9.85 12.97
C GLY A 84 1.48 -9.50 12.20
N GLU A 85 0.67 -8.67 12.83
CA GLU A 85 -0.62 -8.29 12.27
C GLU A 85 -0.48 -7.12 11.30
N GLN A 86 -1.29 -7.14 10.25
CA GLN A 86 -1.46 -6.00 9.37
C GLN A 86 -2.65 -5.17 9.86
N SER A 87 -2.58 -3.86 9.65
CA SER A 87 -3.68 -2.95 9.97
C SER A 87 -3.95 -2.02 8.81
N THR A 88 -5.20 -1.59 8.67
CA THR A 88 -5.62 -0.65 7.64
C THR A 88 -6.49 0.42 8.27
N GLU A 89 -6.15 1.69 8.00
CA GLU A 89 -6.94 2.85 8.42
C GLU A 89 -7.31 3.67 7.19
N VAL A 90 -8.53 4.20 7.17
CA VAL A 90 -9.04 5.04 6.09
C VAL A 90 -9.45 6.38 6.68
N SER A 91 -9.06 7.48 6.04
CA SER A 91 -9.37 8.81 6.53
C SER A 91 -9.61 9.78 5.37
N ASP A 92 -10.32 10.86 5.67
CA ASP A 92 -10.49 11.95 4.72
C ASP A 92 -9.26 12.85 4.74
N VAL A 93 -8.74 13.17 3.56
CA VAL A 93 -7.63 14.12 3.45
C VAL A 93 -8.20 15.52 3.41
N HIS A 94 -7.85 16.36 4.39
CA HIS A 94 -8.27 17.75 4.40
C HIS A 94 -7.15 18.70 3.95
N LEU A 95 -5.92 18.21 3.86
CA LEU A 95 -4.79 18.99 3.36
C LEU A 95 -3.69 18.05 2.89
N LEU A 96 -3.23 18.25 1.67
CA LEU A 96 -2.05 17.58 1.13
C LEU A 96 -1.15 18.64 0.50
N ALA A 97 0.09 18.68 0.94
CA ALA A 97 1.08 19.58 0.38
C ALA A 97 2.39 18.81 0.18
N LEU A 98 2.95 18.92 -1.01
CA LEU A 98 4.22 18.31 -1.38
C LEU A 98 5.07 19.40 -2.05
N ASP A 99 5.83 20.11 -1.22
CA ASP A 99 6.64 21.22 -1.70
C ASP A 99 8.08 20.76 -1.93
N ARG A 100 8.62 21.09 -3.10
CA ARG A 100 10.04 20.92 -3.41
C ARG A 100 10.56 19.50 -3.26
N LEU A 101 9.87 18.57 -3.88
CA LEU A 101 10.34 17.19 -3.98
C LEU A 101 11.55 17.12 -4.91
N GLY A 102 12.64 16.68 -4.40
CA GLY A 102 13.83 16.42 -5.19
C GLY A 102 14.95 17.42 -5.02
#